data_4b9ffd2bb33f5b96749b2e2e5797b773
#
_entry.id   4b9ffd2bb33f5b96749b2e2e5797b773
#
_cell.length_a   1.000
_cell.length_b   1.000
_cell.length_c   1.000
_cell.angle_alpha   90.00
_cell.angle_beta   90.00
_cell.angle_gamma   90.00
#
_symmetry.space_group_name_H-M   'P 1'
#
loop_
_entity.id
_entity.type
_entity.pdbx_description
1 polymer ?
#
loop_
_entity_poly.entity_id
_entity_poly.type
_entity_poly.pdbx_seq_one_letter_code
_entity_poly.pdbx_strand_id
1 'polypeptide(L)'
;MDDCMQDQVGASVSRSIRPSYKIQKTQKMWGLALVFTVIGFAGVPQGFGASTRPITLQPDHATPGATLSLAGKGFGNFTSVQTNKVTVNGVRALVQRWESDLIEVKVPFMATSGPVEVVVGKTKLPAGTLTIVQPQIESITPTEAERGTLLKITGRHFGVTAGARDPNTMFGVNDVVIGGGVVRPRRWTDDRIEVEIPANAVSGDVVVRLASSDPLPDGSCCAPVEHVVSNAVPISLIPSVRVDPVSGPAGTKVVLFGQGVGAGKGANDAVLIGGQPATIAQWKDDVIVVHVPLGAESGPLVLKNQGRERTLAAFTVHVPKATTMSPTSAPIGTLLRINGEHFG
;
A
#
# COMPACT_ATOMS: atom_id res chain seq x y z
N MET A 1 -2.24 27.48 -21.99
CA MET A 1 -0.81 27.87 -21.83
C MET A 1 -0.74 29.25 -21.15
N ASP A 2 -1.56 29.52 -20.20
CA ASP A 2 -1.53 30.78 -19.42
C ASP A 2 -2.38 30.56 -18.19
N ASP A 3 -1.79 29.97 -17.13
CA ASP A 3 -2.38 30.00 -15.78
C ASP A 3 -1.39 29.42 -14.75
N CYS A 4 -0.21 29.99 -14.68
CA CYS A 4 0.74 29.66 -13.63
C CYS A 4 1.45 30.91 -13.09
N MET A 5 0.72 32.03 -13.05
CA MET A 5 1.16 33.27 -12.40
C MET A 5 -0.05 33.90 -11.73
N GLN A 6 -0.18 33.73 -10.43
CA GLN A 6 -0.61 34.70 -9.44
C GLN A 6 -1.02 33.96 -8.16
N ASP A 7 -0.10 33.99 -7.18
CA ASP A 7 -0.44 34.34 -5.79
C ASP A 7 0.82 34.14 -4.93
N GLN A 8 1.62 35.17 -4.88
CA GLN A 8 2.63 35.38 -3.84
C GLN A 8 2.41 36.76 -3.25
N VAL A 9 1.54 36.89 -2.30
CA VAL A 9 1.60 38.03 -1.34
C VAL A 9 1.12 37.59 0.03
N GLY A 10 2.03 37.51 0.96
CA GLY A 10 1.89 38.03 2.32
C GLY A 10 1.19 37.17 3.36
N ALA A 11 1.97 36.66 4.29
CA ALA A 11 1.76 37.04 5.71
C ALA A 11 2.76 36.30 6.63
N SER A 12 3.63 37.07 7.21
CA SER A 12 4.42 36.75 8.40
C SER A 12 3.52 36.54 9.60
N VAL A 13 3.71 35.49 10.41
CA VAL A 13 3.62 35.57 11.89
C VAL A 13 4.52 34.52 12.51
N SER A 14 5.54 35.01 13.17
CA SER A 14 6.39 34.39 14.15
C SER A 14 5.59 33.87 15.34
N ARG A 15 5.82 32.63 15.78
CA ARG A 15 5.77 32.27 17.22
C ARG A 15 6.69 31.09 17.50
N SER A 16 7.83 31.44 18.11
CA SER A 16 8.74 30.61 18.83
C SER A 16 8.06 29.93 20.03
N ILE A 17 8.14 28.59 20.11
CA ILE A 17 7.95 27.87 21.36
C ILE A 17 9.15 26.93 21.52
N ARG A 18 10.03 27.28 22.47
CA ARG A 18 11.11 26.42 22.96
C ARG A 18 10.60 25.58 24.12
N PRO A 19 10.82 24.29 24.17
CA PRO A 19 10.82 23.55 25.41
C PRO A 19 12.25 23.48 25.96
N SER A 20 12.43 23.99 27.16
CA SER A 20 13.64 23.90 27.98
C SER A 20 13.80 22.48 28.49
N TYR A 21 14.87 21.80 28.15
CA TYR A 21 15.27 20.54 28.78
C TYR A 21 16.44 20.78 29.72
N LYS A 22 16.22 20.52 31.03
CA LYS A 22 17.24 20.60 32.06
C LYS A 22 18.12 19.34 32.01
N ILE A 23 19.40 19.55 31.77
CA ILE A 23 20.42 18.51 31.91
C ILE A 23 20.88 18.50 33.40
N GLN A 24 20.67 17.39 34.06
CA GLN A 24 21.30 17.11 35.35
C GLN A 24 22.71 16.53 35.14
N LYS A 25 23.70 17.24 35.67
CA LYS A 25 25.07 16.75 35.84
C LYS A 25 25.14 15.75 36.98
N THR A 26 25.64 14.55 36.74
CA THR A 26 26.22 13.71 37.78
C THR A 26 27.68 13.45 37.45
N GLN A 27 28.54 14.01 38.28
CA GLN A 27 29.96 13.68 38.33
C GLN A 27 30.14 12.32 39.07
N LYS A 28 31.02 11.49 38.56
CA LYS A 28 31.83 10.60 39.42
C LYS A 28 33.23 10.45 38.83
N MET A 29 34.18 10.99 39.57
CA MET A 29 35.62 10.79 39.45
C MET A 29 36.00 9.35 39.81
N TRP A 30 36.89 8.74 39.05
CA TRP A 30 37.90 7.80 39.56
C TRP A 30 39.17 7.97 38.77
N GLY A 31 40.24 8.31 39.45
CA GLY A 31 41.57 8.50 38.91
C GLY A 31 42.29 7.16 38.69
N LEU A 32 43.10 7.10 37.69
CA LEU A 32 44.24 6.18 37.63
C LEU A 32 45.42 6.92 36.98
N ALA A 33 46.48 7.13 37.75
CA ALA A 33 47.73 7.67 37.30
C ALA A 33 48.47 6.62 36.47
N LEU A 34 48.97 7.02 35.30
CA LEU A 34 49.93 6.25 34.50
C LEU A 34 51.12 7.13 34.12
N VAL A 35 52.28 6.64 34.53
CA VAL A 35 53.59 7.18 34.39
C VAL A 35 53.94 7.38 32.91
N PHE A 36 54.34 8.59 32.52
CA PHE A 36 54.91 8.88 31.20
C PHE A 36 56.43 8.74 31.23
N THR A 37 56.93 7.77 30.45
CA THR A 37 58.35 7.75 30.08
C THR A 37 58.52 8.57 28.83
N VAL A 38 59.27 9.65 28.87
CA VAL A 38 59.61 10.50 27.75
C VAL A 38 60.75 9.86 26.97
N ILE A 39 60.47 9.37 25.74
CA ILE A 39 61.52 9.10 24.75
C ILE A 39 61.42 10.20 23.70
N GLY A 40 62.45 11.01 23.61
CA GLY A 40 62.57 12.06 22.61
C GLY A 40 62.74 11.46 21.20
N PHE A 41 61.90 11.87 20.29
CA PHE A 41 62.14 11.68 18.85
C PHE A 41 62.17 13.02 18.13
N ALA A 42 63.19 13.13 17.34
CA ALA A 42 63.53 14.33 16.51
C ALA A 42 62.40 14.66 15.52
N GLY A 43 62.28 15.96 15.26
CA GLY A 43 61.19 16.54 14.47
C GLY A 43 61.03 15.98 13.06
N VAL A 44 59.78 15.57 12.81
CA VAL A 44 59.21 15.42 11.48
C VAL A 44 58.36 16.68 11.24
N PRO A 45 58.45 17.37 10.12
CA PRO A 45 57.62 18.53 9.85
C PRO A 45 56.15 18.07 9.78
N GLN A 46 55.35 18.55 10.71
CA GLN A 46 53.90 18.34 10.69
C GLN A 46 53.34 19.18 9.54
N GLY A 47 53.14 18.53 8.41
CA GLY A 47 52.20 19.03 7.43
C GLY A 47 50.85 19.12 8.11
N PHE A 48 50.30 20.32 8.23
CA PHE A 48 48.89 20.55 8.62
C PHE A 48 47.99 19.97 7.55
N GLY A 49 47.86 18.62 7.52
CA GLY A 49 46.77 17.97 6.87
C GLY A 49 45.52 18.26 7.71
N ALA A 50 44.63 19.09 7.21
CA ALA A 50 43.32 19.23 7.79
C ALA A 50 42.73 17.81 7.94
N SER A 51 42.58 17.33 9.18
CA SER A 51 41.93 16.09 9.49
C SER A 51 40.44 16.25 9.12
N THR A 52 40.13 16.04 7.87
CA THR A 52 38.75 15.92 7.41
C THR A 52 38.28 14.60 7.94
N ARG A 53 37.49 14.62 9.04
CA ARG A 53 36.73 13.44 9.41
C ARG A 53 35.92 13.03 8.19
N PRO A 54 35.93 11.73 7.83
CA PRO A 54 35.19 11.28 6.67
C PRO A 54 33.72 11.65 6.82
N ILE A 55 33.09 12.07 5.74
CA ILE A 55 31.63 12.30 5.71
C ILE A 55 30.96 10.93 5.89
N THR A 56 30.00 10.85 6.79
CA THR A 56 29.19 9.65 7.01
C THR A 56 27.91 9.78 6.21
N LEU A 57 27.66 8.86 5.30
CA LEU A 57 26.44 8.73 4.50
C LEU A 57 25.48 7.74 5.17
N GLN A 58 24.23 8.12 5.38
CA GLN A 58 23.19 7.26 5.91
C GLN A 58 21.83 7.53 5.25
N PRO A 59 21.11 6.47 4.84
CA PRO A 59 21.59 5.09 4.68
C PRO A 59 22.56 4.96 3.49
N ASP A 60 23.28 3.84 3.39
CA ASP A 60 24.16 3.52 2.28
C ASP A 60 23.44 2.80 1.12
N HIS A 61 22.17 2.46 1.33
CA HIS A 61 21.24 1.96 0.33
C HIS A 61 19.88 2.65 0.48
N ALA A 62 19.30 3.07 -0.62
CA ALA A 62 18.03 3.81 -0.59
C ALA A 62 17.26 3.70 -1.90
N THR A 63 15.95 3.85 -1.83
CA THR A 63 15.10 4.04 -3.02
C THR A 63 15.20 5.47 -3.52
N PRO A 64 14.94 5.72 -4.82
CA PRO A 64 14.69 7.05 -5.31
C PRO A 64 13.62 7.78 -4.50
N GLY A 65 13.82 9.07 -4.23
CA GLY A 65 12.93 9.88 -3.39
C GLY A 65 13.15 9.75 -1.87
N ALA A 66 13.95 8.78 -1.41
CA ALA A 66 14.30 8.66 0.00
C ALA A 66 15.21 9.82 0.46
N THR A 67 15.20 10.10 1.75
CA THR A 67 16.10 11.10 2.35
C THR A 67 17.43 10.46 2.73
N LEU A 68 18.53 11.10 2.31
CA LEU A 68 19.88 10.78 2.73
C LEU A 68 20.39 11.84 3.69
N SER A 69 21.06 11.41 4.76
CA SER A 69 21.77 12.26 5.71
C SER A 69 23.27 12.12 5.52
N LEU A 70 23.95 13.23 5.34
CA LEU A 70 25.40 13.33 5.24
C LEU A 70 25.90 14.10 6.46
N ALA A 71 26.54 13.40 7.39
CA ALA A 71 27.12 14.01 8.58
C ALA A 71 28.64 14.16 8.42
N GLY A 72 29.16 15.35 8.65
CA GLY A 72 30.59 15.62 8.44
C GLY A 72 30.99 17.00 8.92
N LYS A 73 32.08 17.51 8.40
CA LYS A 73 32.55 18.87 8.66
C LYS A 73 33.02 19.52 7.37
N GLY A 74 32.96 20.86 7.35
CA GLY A 74 33.45 21.63 6.22
C GLY A 74 32.39 21.96 5.17
N PHE A 75 31.12 21.71 5.46
CA PHE A 75 30.02 22.06 4.55
C PHE A 75 29.76 23.58 4.49
N GLY A 76 30.10 24.29 5.59
CA GLY A 76 29.84 25.72 5.67
C GLY A 76 28.36 26.06 5.56
N ASN A 77 28.10 27.34 5.28
CA ASN A 77 26.72 27.79 5.09
C ASN A 77 26.27 27.57 3.64
N PHE A 78 25.01 27.24 3.47
CA PHE A 78 24.40 27.19 2.15
C PHE A 78 24.34 28.58 1.53
N THR A 79 24.95 28.76 0.37
CA THR A 79 24.97 30.06 -0.31
C THR A 79 24.06 30.08 -1.54
N SER A 80 24.14 29.08 -2.37
CA SER A 80 23.25 28.92 -3.52
C SER A 80 23.32 27.50 -4.06
N VAL A 81 22.28 27.10 -4.79
CA VAL A 81 22.23 25.78 -5.47
C VAL A 81 23.29 25.62 -6.56
N GLN A 82 23.86 26.69 -7.08
CA GLN A 82 24.94 26.65 -8.09
C GLN A 82 26.30 26.31 -7.45
N THR A 83 26.52 26.80 -6.23
CA THR A 83 27.79 26.68 -5.51
C THR A 83 27.83 25.55 -4.51
N ASN A 84 26.67 25.22 -3.93
CA ASN A 84 26.51 24.16 -2.92
C ASN A 84 25.51 23.11 -3.42
N LYS A 85 25.99 21.91 -3.63
CA LYS A 85 25.13 20.81 -4.14
C LYS A 85 25.64 19.45 -3.67
N VAL A 86 24.74 18.49 -3.67
CA VAL A 86 25.05 17.07 -3.52
C VAL A 86 24.72 16.36 -4.82
N THR A 87 25.55 15.42 -5.23
CA THR A 87 25.29 14.58 -6.40
C THR A 87 25.38 13.11 -6.02
N VAL A 88 24.50 12.30 -6.60
CA VAL A 88 24.51 10.84 -6.52
C VAL A 88 24.83 10.33 -7.90
N ASN A 89 25.97 9.69 -8.07
CA ASN A 89 26.52 9.26 -9.35
C ASN A 89 26.40 10.33 -10.46
N GLY A 90 26.74 11.57 -10.11
CA GLY A 90 26.67 12.72 -11.02
C GLY A 90 25.31 13.40 -11.13
N VAL A 91 24.21 12.75 -10.73
CA VAL A 91 22.87 13.33 -10.74
C VAL A 91 22.68 14.20 -9.49
N ARG A 92 22.19 15.43 -9.69
CA ARG A 92 22.01 16.38 -8.61
C ARG A 92 20.83 16.00 -7.72
N ALA A 93 21.07 15.98 -6.40
CA ALA A 93 20.08 15.72 -5.37
C ALA A 93 19.37 17.01 -4.92
N LEU A 94 18.10 16.91 -4.55
CA LEU A 94 17.34 18.02 -3.96
C LEU A 94 17.75 18.19 -2.50
N VAL A 95 18.30 19.36 -2.16
CA VAL A 95 18.72 19.70 -0.79
C VAL A 95 17.47 20.06 0.01
N GLN A 96 17.23 19.34 1.11
CA GLN A 96 16.16 19.61 2.07
C GLN A 96 16.66 20.45 3.26
N ARG A 97 17.87 20.15 3.70
CA ARG A 97 18.52 20.83 4.82
C ARG A 97 20.02 20.93 4.56
N TRP A 98 20.62 22.08 4.90
CA TRP A 98 22.06 22.28 4.81
C TRP A 98 22.56 23.03 6.02
N GLU A 99 23.39 22.39 6.82
CA GLU A 99 24.08 22.95 7.98
C GLU A 99 25.59 22.71 7.85
N SER A 100 26.37 23.29 8.76
CA SER A 100 27.84 23.21 8.72
C SER A 100 28.36 21.78 8.90
N ASP A 101 27.60 20.90 9.48
CA ASP A 101 27.96 19.51 9.85
C ASP A 101 26.92 18.45 9.46
N LEU A 102 25.76 18.86 8.92
CA LEU A 102 24.70 17.97 8.47
C LEU A 102 24.04 18.48 7.18
N ILE A 103 23.93 17.61 6.18
CA ILE A 103 23.18 17.87 4.97
C ILE A 103 22.14 16.75 4.80
N GLU A 104 20.90 17.12 4.51
CA GLU A 104 19.83 16.19 4.16
C GLU A 104 19.39 16.46 2.73
N VAL A 105 19.35 15.41 1.92
CA VAL A 105 18.98 15.49 0.51
C VAL A 105 18.03 14.35 0.14
N LYS A 106 17.23 14.55 -0.88
CA LYS A 106 16.47 13.46 -1.52
C LYS A 106 17.27 12.79 -2.61
N VAL A 107 17.22 11.45 -2.64
CA VAL A 107 17.79 10.65 -3.72
C VAL A 107 17.09 10.99 -5.02
N PRO A 108 17.80 11.41 -6.07
CA PRO A 108 17.18 11.72 -7.35
C PRO A 108 16.56 10.47 -7.99
N PHE A 109 15.39 10.63 -8.63
CA PHE A 109 14.71 9.51 -9.29
C PHE A 109 15.51 8.91 -10.46
N MET A 110 16.30 9.72 -11.16
CA MET A 110 17.17 9.27 -12.25
C MET A 110 18.57 8.80 -11.80
N ALA A 111 18.84 8.83 -10.48
CA ALA A 111 20.14 8.38 -9.99
C ALA A 111 20.30 6.87 -10.12
N THR A 112 21.49 6.45 -10.47
CA THR A 112 21.93 5.06 -10.39
C THR A 112 22.90 4.90 -9.23
N SER A 113 23.14 3.65 -8.78
CA SER A 113 24.12 3.35 -7.74
C SER A 113 25.48 3.94 -8.11
N GLY A 114 26.15 4.55 -7.14
CA GLY A 114 27.45 5.14 -7.37
C GLY A 114 27.90 6.14 -6.30
N PRO A 115 28.98 6.89 -6.57
CA PRO A 115 29.56 7.80 -5.61
C PRO A 115 28.62 8.97 -5.27
N VAL A 116 28.61 9.32 -3.98
CA VAL A 116 27.96 10.54 -3.47
C VAL A 116 29.04 11.59 -3.21
N GLU A 117 28.85 12.76 -3.80
CA GLU A 117 29.78 13.89 -3.65
C GLU A 117 29.04 15.13 -3.12
N VAL A 118 29.62 15.78 -2.13
CA VAL A 118 29.21 17.11 -1.68
C VAL A 118 30.12 18.14 -2.34
N VAL A 119 29.54 19.12 -2.99
CA VAL A 119 30.26 20.22 -3.63
C VAL A 119 30.04 21.51 -2.84
N VAL A 120 31.09 22.13 -2.37
CA VAL A 120 31.06 23.40 -1.65
C VAL A 120 31.96 24.39 -2.41
N GLY A 121 31.36 25.33 -3.12
CA GLY A 121 32.08 26.22 -4.02
C GLY A 121 32.79 25.46 -5.14
N LYS A 122 34.10 25.42 -5.09
CA LYS A 122 34.96 24.68 -6.06
C LYS A 122 35.48 23.35 -5.50
N THR A 123 35.24 23.08 -4.22
CA THR A 123 35.74 21.89 -3.52
C THR A 123 34.73 20.73 -3.62
N LYS A 124 35.25 19.56 -4.01
CA LYS A 124 34.50 18.31 -4.00
C LYS A 124 34.92 17.48 -2.79
N LEU A 125 33.93 17.04 -2.00
CA LEU A 125 34.08 16.21 -0.82
C LEU A 125 33.42 14.86 -1.07
N PRO A 126 34.15 13.74 -1.15
CA PRO A 126 33.57 12.44 -1.30
C PRO A 126 32.81 12.05 -0.02
N ALA A 127 31.58 11.56 -0.16
CA ALA A 127 30.70 11.20 0.96
C ALA A 127 30.41 9.68 1.04
N GLY A 128 31.01 8.88 0.17
CA GLY A 128 30.80 7.43 0.11
C GLY A 128 30.11 6.98 -1.18
N THR A 129 29.55 5.79 -1.15
CA THR A 129 28.84 5.19 -2.28
C THR A 129 27.42 4.86 -1.83
N LEU A 130 26.42 5.21 -2.65
CA LEU A 130 25.03 4.86 -2.45
C LEU A 130 24.64 3.71 -3.36
N THR A 131 24.00 2.69 -2.80
CA THR A 131 23.34 1.64 -3.57
C THR A 131 21.86 2.01 -3.76
N ILE A 132 21.43 2.22 -4.99
CA ILE A 132 20.03 2.43 -5.31
C ILE A 132 19.33 1.07 -5.34
N VAL A 133 18.30 0.93 -4.52
CA VAL A 133 17.44 -0.25 -4.45
C VAL A 133 16.06 0.08 -5.01
N GLN A 134 15.37 -0.95 -5.53
CA GLN A 134 14.01 -0.79 -6.05
C GLN A 134 12.99 -1.39 -5.08
N PRO A 135 11.74 -0.91 -5.07
CA PRO A 135 10.69 -1.52 -4.30
C PRO A 135 10.47 -2.97 -4.75
N GLN A 136 10.24 -3.87 -3.81
CA GLN A 136 10.03 -5.27 -4.09
C GLN A 136 8.85 -5.82 -3.32
N ILE A 137 7.86 -6.37 -4.03
CA ILE A 137 6.76 -7.12 -3.44
C ILE A 137 7.24 -8.55 -3.19
N GLU A 138 7.12 -9.02 -1.95
CA GLU A 138 7.42 -10.39 -1.53
C GLU A 138 6.16 -11.25 -1.54
N SER A 139 5.03 -10.68 -1.12
CA SER A 139 3.74 -11.36 -1.12
C SER A 139 2.56 -10.41 -1.12
N ILE A 140 1.41 -10.92 -1.57
CA ILE A 140 0.12 -10.27 -1.44
C ILE A 140 -0.86 -11.21 -0.73
N THR A 141 -1.77 -10.65 0.06
CA THR A 141 -2.78 -11.45 0.76
C THR A 141 -4.11 -10.68 0.80
N PRO A 142 -5.18 -11.30 0.30
CA PRO A 142 -5.28 -12.60 -0.39
C PRO A 142 -4.76 -12.56 -1.84
N THR A 143 -4.51 -13.72 -2.45
CA THR A 143 -4.14 -13.86 -3.87
C THR A 143 -5.37 -13.99 -4.78
N GLU A 144 -6.52 -14.34 -4.18
CA GLU A 144 -7.85 -14.30 -4.79
C GLU A 144 -8.78 -13.46 -3.92
N ALA A 145 -9.49 -12.51 -4.50
CA ALA A 145 -10.30 -11.57 -3.75
C ALA A 145 -11.52 -11.06 -4.52
N GLU A 146 -12.53 -10.66 -3.78
CA GLU A 146 -13.62 -9.85 -4.32
C GLU A 146 -13.23 -8.37 -4.35
N ARG A 147 -13.90 -7.59 -5.20
CA ARG A 147 -13.82 -6.13 -5.17
C ARG A 147 -14.29 -5.61 -3.81
N GLY A 148 -13.65 -4.56 -3.30
CA GLY A 148 -13.88 -4.06 -1.94
C GLY A 148 -13.09 -4.78 -0.85
N THR A 149 -12.39 -5.87 -1.17
CA THR A 149 -11.52 -6.57 -0.21
C THR A 149 -10.29 -5.73 0.10
N LEU A 150 -9.86 -5.75 1.36
CA LEU A 150 -8.59 -5.16 1.78
C LEU A 150 -7.43 -6.09 1.38
N LEU A 151 -6.62 -5.66 0.42
CA LEU A 151 -5.40 -6.32 0.00
C LEU A 151 -4.23 -5.84 0.84
N LYS A 152 -3.47 -6.77 1.41
CA LYS A 152 -2.20 -6.51 2.10
C LYS A 152 -1.06 -6.89 1.17
N ILE A 153 -0.14 -5.96 0.98
CA ILE A 153 1.07 -6.13 0.18
C ILE A 153 2.24 -6.08 1.16
N THR A 154 3.04 -7.12 1.21
CA THR A 154 4.24 -7.20 2.05
C THR A 154 5.47 -7.23 1.15
N GLY A 155 6.52 -6.56 1.56
CA GLY A 155 7.74 -6.48 0.79
C GLY A 155 8.80 -5.62 1.44
N ARG A 156 9.59 -4.92 0.65
CA ARG A 156 10.66 -4.05 1.12
C ARG A 156 10.90 -2.89 0.17
N HIS A 157 11.48 -1.83 0.72
CA HIS A 157 11.87 -0.63 -0.03
C HIS A 157 10.68 0.08 -0.69
N PHE A 158 9.52 0.08 -0.03
CA PHE A 158 8.37 0.86 -0.48
C PHE A 158 8.48 2.35 -0.13
N GLY A 159 9.50 2.72 0.68
CA GLY A 159 9.69 4.07 1.18
C GLY A 159 8.76 4.44 2.34
N VAL A 160 9.03 5.57 2.96
CA VAL A 160 8.38 5.95 4.25
C VAL A 160 7.20 6.91 4.12
N THR A 161 6.79 7.30 2.94
CA THR A 161 5.63 8.19 2.79
C THR A 161 4.54 7.55 1.97
N ALA A 162 3.51 7.13 2.65
CA ALA A 162 2.20 7.20 2.05
C ALA A 162 1.94 8.67 1.71
N GLY A 163 1.42 8.92 0.57
CA GLY A 163 0.84 10.21 0.32
C GLY A 163 -0.24 10.54 1.35
N ALA A 164 0.18 11.03 2.53
CA ALA A 164 -0.67 11.96 3.23
C ALA A 164 -0.88 13.06 2.20
N ARG A 165 -2.10 13.15 1.71
CA ARG A 165 -2.52 14.20 0.80
C ARG A 165 -2.03 15.53 1.36
N ASP A 166 -0.96 16.06 0.83
CA ASP A 166 -0.87 17.50 0.70
C ASP A 166 -1.87 17.84 -0.42
N PRO A 167 -3.00 18.48 -0.11
CA PRO A 167 -3.98 18.85 -1.12
C PRO A 167 -3.40 19.79 -2.18
N ASN A 168 -2.20 20.32 -1.97
CA ASN A 168 -1.48 21.22 -2.84
C ASN A 168 -0.44 20.54 -3.74
N THR A 169 -0.15 19.25 -3.55
CA THR A 169 0.75 18.52 -4.47
C THR A 169 -0.06 17.96 -5.64
N MET A 170 -0.03 18.65 -6.75
CA MET A 170 -0.61 18.18 -8.03
C MET A 170 0.22 17.04 -8.68
N PHE A 171 1.37 16.68 -8.13
CA PHE A 171 2.37 15.84 -8.78
C PHE A 171 2.77 14.64 -7.91
N GLY A 172 2.85 13.47 -8.54
CA GLY A 172 3.57 12.31 -8.07
C GLY A 172 3.27 11.78 -6.67
N VAL A 173 2.18 11.05 -6.50
CA VAL A 173 1.88 10.33 -5.26
C VAL A 173 2.27 8.87 -5.45
N ASN A 174 2.96 8.28 -4.47
CA ASN A 174 3.18 6.83 -4.44
C ASN A 174 1.83 6.12 -4.47
N ASP A 175 1.70 5.13 -5.34
CA ASP A 175 0.45 4.40 -5.53
C ASP A 175 0.66 2.91 -5.76
N VAL A 176 -0.44 2.19 -5.81
CA VAL A 176 -0.49 0.77 -6.20
C VAL A 176 -1.30 0.66 -7.49
N VAL A 177 -0.84 -0.16 -8.41
CA VAL A 177 -1.60 -0.51 -9.61
C VAL A 177 -2.12 -1.93 -9.45
N ILE A 178 -3.41 -2.15 -9.69
CA ILE A 178 -4.05 -3.46 -9.66
C ILE A 178 -4.74 -3.67 -11.01
N GLY A 179 -4.31 -4.66 -11.79
CA GLY A 179 -4.89 -4.95 -13.11
C GLY A 179 -4.90 -3.74 -14.05
N GLY A 180 -3.88 -2.88 -13.97
CA GLY A 180 -3.75 -1.66 -14.76
C GLY A 180 -4.47 -0.43 -14.17
N GLY A 181 -5.31 -0.59 -13.14
CA GLY A 181 -5.99 0.52 -12.45
C GLY A 181 -5.18 1.06 -11.27
N VAL A 182 -5.10 2.39 -11.16
CA VAL A 182 -4.39 3.06 -10.05
C VAL A 182 -5.24 3.07 -8.80
N VAL A 183 -4.67 2.64 -7.68
CA VAL A 183 -5.33 2.55 -6.38
C VAL A 183 -4.54 3.31 -5.32
N ARG A 184 -5.24 4.09 -4.51
CA ARG A 184 -4.63 4.80 -3.40
C ARG A 184 -4.59 3.93 -2.16
N PRO A 185 -3.44 3.82 -1.48
CA PRO A 185 -3.32 3.03 -0.27
C PRO A 185 -4.05 3.69 0.91
N ARG A 186 -4.59 2.85 1.80
CA ARG A 186 -5.09 3.25 3.11
C ARG A 186 -3.96 3.37 4.14
N ARG A 187 -2.97 2.50 4.01
CA ARG A 187 -1.77 2.46 4.85
C ARG A 187 -0.54 2.18 4.01
N TRP A 188 0.58 2.82 4.37
CA TRP A 188 1.86 2.65 3.70
C TRP A 188 3.00 2.70 4.71
N THR A 189 3.85 1.70 4.70
CA THR A 189 5.14 1.64 5.40
C THR A 189 6.19 1.12 4.43
N ASP A 190 7.46 1.14 4.79
CA ASP A 190 8.54 0.66 3.92
C ASP A 190 8.43 -0.82 3.55
N ASP A 191 7.75 -1.61 4.39
CA ASP A 191 7.62 -3.06 4.29
C ASP A 191 6.18 -3.55 4.07
N ARG A 192 5.18 -2.66 4.15
CA ARG A 192 3.77 -3.05 4.08
C ARG A 192 2.87 -1.95 3.56
N ILE A 193 2.00 -2.34 2.64
CA ILE A 193 0.95 -1.47 2.08
C ILE A 193 -0.40 -2.16 2.24
N GLU A 194 -1.44 -1.39 2.54
CA GLU A 194 -2.83 -1.85 2.59
C GLU A 194 -3.67 -1.00 1.63
N VAL A 195 -4.33 -1.68 0.68
CA VAL A 195 -5.20 -1.04 -0.31
C VAL A 195 -6.55 -1.75 -0.36
N GLU A 196 -7.61 -1.03 -0.65
CA GLU A 196 -8.90 -1.62 -0.98
C GLU A 196 -8.99 -1.83 -2.48
N ILE A 197 -9.37 -3.04 -2.89
CA ILE A 197 -9.54 -3.38 -4.31
C ILE A 197 -10.75 -2.60 -4.84
N PRO A 198 -10.59 -1.72 -5.84
CA PRO A 198 -11.69 -0.89 -6.30
C PRO A 198 -12.77 -1.67 -7.06
N ALA A 199 -13.97 -1.11 -7.10
CA ALA A 199 -15.14 -1.74 -7.72
C ALA A 199 -14.95 -2.02 -9.23
N ASN A 200 -14.12 -1.23 -9.90
CA ASN A 200 -13.80 -1.37 -11.33
C ASN A 200 -12.51 -2.15 -11.61
N ALA A 201 -11.84 -2.70 -10.59
CA ALA A 201 -10.62 -3.46 -10.77
C ALA A 201 -10.88 -4.72 -11.61
N VAL A 202 -9.85 -5.13 -12.35
CA VAL A 202 -9.80 -6.39 -13.10
C VAL A 202 -8.66 -7.27 -12.58
N SER A 203 -8.75 -8.57 -12.82
CA SER A 203 -7.64 -9.49 -12.53
C SER A 203 -6.40 -9.07 -13.30
N GLY A 204 -5.24 -9.22 -12.70
CA GLY A 204 -3.98 -8.83 -13.32
C GLY A 204 -2.89 -8.62 -12.29
N ASP A 205 -1.86 -7.89 -12.65
CA ASP A 205 -0.70 -7.65 -11.81
C ASP A 205 -0.94 -6.57 -10.77
N VAL A 206 -0.42 -6.81 -9.58
CA VAL A 206 -0.25 -5.82 -8.51
C VAL A 206 1.16 -5.29 -8.58
N VAL A 207 1.30 -3.97 -8.67
CA VAL A 207 2.57 -3.27 -8.77
C VAL A 207 2.57 -2.07 -7.84
N VAL A 208 3.67 -1.85 -7.14
CA VAL A 208 3.90 -0.64 -6.32
C VAL A 208 4.68 0.37 -7.14
N ARG A 209 4.23 1.62 -7.19
CA ARG A 209 4.92 2.70 -7.88
C ARG A 209 5.31 3.79 -6.90
N LEU A 210 6.58 4.16 -6.93
CA LEU A 210 7.09 5.34 -6.25
C LEU A 210 7.18 6.46 -7.29
N ALA A 211 6.64 7.63 -6.95
CA ALA A 211 6.56 8.75 -7.87
C ALA A 211 7.39 9.93 -7.37
N SER A 212 8.02 10.66 -8.30
CA SER A 212 8.64 11.94 -7.98
C SER A 212 7.56 12.99 -7.75
N SER A 213 7.56 13.58 -6.56
CA SER A 213 6.71 14.72 -6.23
C SER A 213 7.49 16.02 -6.02
N ASP A 214 8.81 15.94 -6.14
CA ASP A 214 9.68 17.06 -5.81
C ASP A 214 9.94 17.93 -7.03
N PRO A 215 10.08 19.24 -6.85
CA PRO A 215 10.57 20.13 -7.90
C PRO A 215 11.96 19.69 -8.34
N LEU A 216 12.31 19.98 -9.60
CA LEU A 216 13.66 19.73 -10.07
C LEU A 216 14.68 20.46 -9.18
N PRO A 217 15.91 19.92 -9.02
CA PRO A 217 16.95 20.51 -8.18
C PRO A 217 17.36 21.95 -8.56
N ASP A 218 16.98 22.38 -9.74
CA ASP A 218 17.18 23.76 -10.22
C ASP A 218 16.02 24.71 -9.86
N GLY A 219 14.97 24.19 -9.20
CA GLY A 219 13.79 24.95 -8.80
C GLY A 219 12.73 25.08 -9.89
N SER A 220 12.88 24.44 -11.05
CA SER A 220 11.86 24.45 -12.08
C SER A 220 10.69 23.53 -11.69
N CYS A 221 9.47 23.98 -11.96
CA CYS A 221 8.23 23.34 -11.53
C CYS A 221 7.60 22.53 -12.65
N CYS A 222 8.17 21.69 -13.38
CA CYS A 222 7.50 20.87 -14.40
C CYS A 222 8.34 19.67 -14.82
N ALA A 223 8.90 18.94 -13.84
CA ALA A 223 9.48 17.64 -14.14
C ALA A 223 8.37 16.67 -14.57
N PRO A 224 8.60 15.86 -15.60
CA PRO A 224 7.74 14.73 -15.85
C PRO A 224 7.70 13.85 -14.58
N VAL A 225 6.51 13.35 -14.23
CA VAL A 225 6.37 12.43 -13.10
C VAL A 225 7.08 11.14 -13.46
N GLU A 226 8.21 10.90 -12.83
CA GLU A 226 8.96 9.67 -13.00
C GLU A 226 8.49 8.64 -11.97
N HIS A 227 8.41 7.40 -12.39
CA HIS A 227 8.02 6.29 -11.53
C HIS A 227 9.12 5.26 -11.42
N VAL A 228 9.39 4.82 -10.19
CA VAL A 228 10.13 3.60 -9.91
C VAL A 228 9.13 2.52 -9.54
N VAL A 229 9.23 1.38 -10.19
CA VAL A 229 8.19 0.34 -10.19
C VAL A 229 8.74 -0.93 -9.56
N SER A 230 7.95 -1.60 -8.71
CA SER A 230 8.29 -2.92 -8.15
C SER A 230 8.20 -4.05 -9.20
N ASN A 231 8.58 -5.25 -8.80
CA ASN A 231 8.15 -6.47 -9.50
C ASN A 231 6.62 -6.57 -9.48
N ALA A 232 6.07 -7.29 -10.45
CA ALA A 232 4.66 -7.60 -10.56
C ALA A 232 4.31 -8.89 -9.80
N VAL A 233 3.16 -8.92 -9.13
CA VAL A 233 2.59 -10.10 -8.47
C VAL A 233 1.13 -10.26 -8.89
N PRO A 234 0.72 -11.39 -9.47
CA PRO A 234 -0.63 -11.55 -10.00
C PRO A 234 -1.68 -11.68 -8.89
N ILE A 235 -2.87 -11.07 -9.11
CA ILE A 235 -4.06 -11.25 -8.31
C ILE A 235 -5.23 -11.70 -9.18
N SER A 236 -6.00 -12.67 -8.70
CA SER A 236 -7.26 -13.11 -9.32
C SER A 236 -8.44 -12.42 -8.64
N LEU A 237 -9.25 -11.68 -9.39
CA LEU A 237 -10.47 -11.11 -8.85
C LEU A 237 -11.65 -12.04 -9.15
N ILE A 238 -12.32 -12.46 -8.09
CA ILE A 238 -13.52 -13.28 -8.16
C ILE A 238 -14.78 -12.41 -8.11
N PRO A 239 -15.86 -12.80 -8.78
CA PRO A 239 -17.12 -12.07 -8.74
C PRO A 239 -17.68 -11.98 -7.32
N SER A 240 -18.19 -10.81 -6.94
CA SER A 240 -19.02 -10.67 -5.74
C SER A 240 -20.39 -11.24 -6.05
N VAL A 241 -20.87 -12.18 -5.25
CA VAL A 241 -22.16 -12.84 -5.45
C VAL A 241 -23.11 -12.50 -4.30
N ARG A 242 -24.29 -11.98 -4.64
CA ARG A 242 -25.39 -11.79 -3.70
C ARG A 242 -26.41 -12.92 -3.88
N VAL A 243 -27.01 -13.34 -2.79
CA VAL A 243 -28.04 -14.40 -2.74
C VAL A 243 -29.29 -13.80 -2.16
N ASP A 244 -30.41 -14.00 -2.84
CA ASP A 244 -31.75 -13.56 -2.37
C ASP A 244 -32.85 -14.51 -2.82
N PRO A 245 -33.70 -14.98 -1.90
CA PRO A 245 -33.61 -14.88 -0.46
C PRO A 245 -32.54 -15.82 0.14
N VAL A 246 -32.19 -15.60 1.42
CA VAL A 246 -31.28 -16.48 2.19
C VAL A 246 -32.06 -17.46 3.11
N SER A 247 -33.39 -17.53 2.96
CA SER A 247 -34.24 -18.47 3.69
C SER A 247 -35.51 -18.75 2.93
N GLY A 248 -36.10 -19.92 3.17
CA GLY A 248 -37.39 -20.31 2.60
C GLY A 248 -37.62 -21.82 2.66
N PRO A 249 -38.87 -22.31 2.43
CA PRO A 249 -39.15 -23.71 2.33
C PRO A 249 -38.61 -24.34 1.03
N ALA A 250 -38.69 -25.67 0.92
CA ALA A 250 -38.43 -26.37 -0.32
C ALA A 250 -39.29 -25.80 -1.46
N GLY A 251 -38.70 -25.69 -2.66
CA GLY A 251 -39.30 -25.04 -3.82
C GLY A 251 -39.11 -23.52 -3.90
N THR A 252 -38.62 -22.87 -2.84
CA THR A 252 -38.30 -21.43 -2.88
C THR A 252 -37.36 -21.13 -4.02
N LYS A 253 -37.69 -20.11 -4.82
CA LYS A 253 -36.82 -19.56 -5.86
C LYS A 253 -35.74 -18.72 -5.22
N VAL A 254 -34.48 -19.09 -5.42
CA VAL A 254 -33.29 -18.37 -4.96
C VAL A 254 -32.55 -17.83 -6.16
N VAL A 255 -32.18 -16.56 -6.09
CA VAL A 255 -31.44 -15.87 -7.14
C VAL A 255 -30.04 -15.56 -6.62
N LEU A 256 -29.03 -16.03 -7.33
CA LEU A 256 -27.63 -15.63 -7.16
C LEU A 256 -27.32 -14.63 -8.26
N PHE A 257 -26.86 -13.45 -7.88
CA PHE A 257 -26.55 -12.42 -8.86
C PHE A 257 -25.23 -11.72 -8.52
N GLY A 258 -24.48 -11.41 -9.58
CA GLY A 258 -23.20 -10.76 -9.51
C GLY A 258 -22.47 -10.87 -10.83
N GLN A 259 -21.58 -9.93 -11.10
CA GLN A 259 -20.85 -9.89 -12.35
C GLN A 259 -20.05 -11.18 -12.59
N GLY A 260 -20.38 -11.91 -13.66
CA GLY A 260 -19.69 -13.13 -14.05
C GLY A 260 -19.97 -14.35 -13.14
N VAL A 261 -21.01 -14.33 -12.30
CA VAL A 261 -21.34 -15.42 -11.36
C VAL A 261 -21.59 -16.75 -12.08
N GLY A 262 -22.19 -16.71 -13.25
CA GLY A 262 -22.51 -17.88 -14.08
C GLY A 262 -21.66 -18.02 -15.32
N ALA A 263 -20.62 -17.19 -15.50
CA ALA A 263 -19.78 -17.23 -16.68
C ALA A 263 -19.11 -18.59 -16.86
N GLY A 264 -19.08 -19.09 -18.10
CA GLY A 264 -18.38 -20.33 -18.45
C GLY A 264 -18.94 -21.59 -17.81
N LYS A 265 -20.30 -21.74 -17.72
CA LYS A 265 -20.96 -22.94 -17.15
C LYS A 265 -20.39 -24.23 -17.71
N GLY A 266 -19.83 -25.05 -16.82
CA GLY A 266 -19.34 -26.40 -17.11
C GLY A 266 -20.34 -27.51 -16.77
N ALA A 267 -20.02 -28.73 -17.15
CA ALA A 267 -20.91 -29.90 -16.90
C ALA A 267 -21.05 -30.24 -15.40
N ASN A 268 -20.04 -29.91 -14.60
CA ASN A 268 -20.01 -30.23 -13.15
C ASN A 268 -20.40 -29.02 -12.28
N ASP A 269 -20.84 -27.93 -12.88
CA ASP A 269 -21.19 -26.73 -12.15
C ASP A 269 -22.58 -26.88 -11.53
N ALA A 270 -22.72 -26.52 -10.25
CA ALA A 270 -23.90 -26.72 -9.45
C ALA A 270 -24.03 -25.64 -8.36
N VAL A 271 -25.25 -25.50 -7.86
CA VAL A 271 -25.53 -24.80 -6.60
C VAL A 271 -26.00 -25.84 -5.59
N LEU A 272 -25.37 -25.84 -4.41
CA LEU A 272 -25.76 -26.72 -3.31
C LEU A 272 -26.41 -25.89 -2.19
N ILE A 273 -27.48 -26.41 -1.57
CA ILE A 273 -28.12 -25.80 -0.41
C ILE A 273 -28.18 -26.88 0.67
N GLY A 274 -27.53 -26.64 1.82
CA GLY A 274 -27.41 -27.65 2.88
C GLY A 274 -26.78 -28.95 2.39
N GLY A 275 -25.84 -28.89 1.44
CA GLY A 275 -25.21 -30.05 0.83
C GLY A 275 -26.00 -30.74 -0.29
N GLN A 276 -27.25 -30.37 -0.53
CA GLN A 276 -28.09 -30.94 -1.58
C GLN A 276 -28.03 -30.10 -2.86
N PRO A 277 -27.97 -30.74 -4.05
CA PRO A 277 -27.95 -30.02 -5.32
C PRO A 277 -29.31 -29.36 -5.59
N ALA A 278 -29.29 -28.05 -5.81
CA ALA A 278 -30.48 -27.26 -6.14
C ALA A 278 -30.89 -27.46 -7.61
N THR A 279 -32.21 -27.42 -7.88
CA THR A 279 -32.71 -27.45 -9.23
C THR A 279 -32.44 -26.14 -9.94
N ILE A 280 -31.66 -26.15 -11.04
CA ILE A 280 -31.30 -24.96 -11.80
C ILE A 280 -32.45 -24.59 -12.73
N ALA A 281 -33.05 -23.42 -12.53
CA ALA A 281 -34.07 -22.85 -13.40
C ALA A 281 -33.43 -21.97 -14.50
N GLN A 282 -32.36 -21.27 -14.18
CA GLN A 282 -31.65 -20.42 -15.13
C GLN A 282 -30.18 -20.34 -14.75
N TRP A 283 -29.30 -20.30 -15.77
CA TRP A 283 -27.87 -20.07 -15.59
C TRP A 283 -27.38 -19.13 -16.71
N LYS A 284 -27.08 -17.89 -16.34
CA LYS A 284 -26.54 -16.86 -17.21
C LYS A 284 -25.32 -16.22 -16.54
N ASP A 285 -24.53 -15.49 -17.31
CA ASP A 285 -23.26 -14.92 -16.84
C ASP A 285 -23.36 -14.13 -15.54
N ASP A 286 -24.43 -13.34 -15.36
CA ASP A 286 -24.60 -12.47 -14.20
C ASP A 286 -25.69 -12.91 -13.21
N VAL A 287 -26.41 -14.01 -13.55
CA VAL A 287 -27.56 -14.49 -12.78
C VAL A 287 -27.66 -16.00 -12.84
N ILE A 288 -27.74 -16.64 -11.67
CA ILE A 288 -28.16 -18.05 -11.53
C ILE A 288 -29.44 -18.09 -10.71
N VAL A 289 -30.45 -18.80 -11.22
CA VAL A 289 -31.73 -19.00 -10.53
C VAL A 289 -31.89 -20.48 -10.23
N VAL A 290 -32.10 -20.78 -8.96
CA VAL A 290 -32.28 -22.16 -8.50
C VAL A 290 -33.50 -22.26 -7.61
N HIS A 291 -33.99 -23.47 -7.41
CA HIS A 291 -35.02 -23.78 -6.43
C HIS A 291 -34.45 -24.63 -5.31
N VAL A 292 -34.85 -24.32 -4.08
CA VAL A 292 -34.50 -25.10 -2.89
C VAL A 292 -34.95 -26.53 -3.07
N PRO A 293 -34.09 -27.55 -3.01
CA PRO A 293 -34.44 -28.93 -3.25
C PRO A 293 -35.32 -29.49 -2.11
N LEU A 294 -36.15 -30.49 -2.45
CA LEU A 294 -36.86 -31.28 -1.45
C LEU A 294 -35.85 -32.02 -0.59
N GLY A 295 -36.05 -32.00 0.74
CA GLY A 295 -35.14 -32.64 1.68
C GLY A 295 -33.86 -31.88 1.97
N ALA A 296 -33.73 -30.65 1.47
CA ALA A 296 -32.62 -29.78 1.90
C ALA A 296 -32.75 -29.45 3.39
N GLU A 297 -31.60 -29.40 4.05
CA GLU A 297 -31.46 -28.92 5.43
C GLU A 297 -30.88 -27.52 5.45
N SER A 298 -31.09 -26.81 6.56
CA SER A 298 -30.42 -25.51 6.76
C SER A 298 -28.91 -25.69 6.79
N GLY A 299 -28.17 -24.84 6.06
CA GLY A 299 -26.74 -24.99 5.93
C GLY A 299 -26.14 -24.04 4.92
N PRO A 300 -24.89 -24.27 4.49
CA PRO A 300 -24.23 -23.41 3.53
C PRO A 300 -24.88 -23.51 2.14
N LEU A 301 -25.06 -22.35 1.49
CA LEU A 301 -25.30 -22.24 0.06
C LEU A 301 -23.95 -22.15 -0.64
N VAL A 302 -23.64 -23.16 -1.44
CA VAL A 302 -22.33 -23.29 -2.11
C VAL A 302 -22.53 -23.25 -3.62
N LEU A 303 -21.79 -22.39 -4.28
CA LEU A 303 -21.67 -22.36 -5.73
C LEU A 303 -20.42 -23.17 -6.14
N LYS A 304 -20.61 -24.17 -6.99
CA LYS A 304 -19.57 -24.86 -7.73
C LYS A 304 -19.55 -24.33 -9.15
N ASN A 305 -18.50 -23.65 -9.54
CA ASN A 305 -18.36 -23.12 -10.88
C ASN A 305 -16.90 -23.15 -11.32
N GLN A 306 -16.63 -23.62 -12.55
CA GLN A 306 -15.29 -23.70 -13.14
C GLN A 306 -14.27 -24.46 -12.26
N GLY A 307 -14.71 -25.54 -11.60
CA GLY A 307 -13.87 -26.35 -10.72
C GLY A 307 -13.57 -25.71 -9.34
N ARG A 308 -14.19 -24.58 -9.02
CA ARG A 308 -14.07 -23.89 -7.73
C ARG A 308 -15.34 -24.07 -6.92
N GLU A 309 -15.19 -24.20 -5.61
CA GLU A 309 -16.29 -24.20 -4.65
C GLU A 309 -16.24 -22.95 -3.78
N ARG A 310 -17.37 -22.25 -3.67
CA ARG A 310 -17.50 -21.03 -2.86
C ARG A 310 -18.75 -21.10 -2.00
N THR A 311 -18.60 -20.97 -0.69
CA THR A 311 -19.73 -20.71 0.20
C THR A 311 -20.14 -19.24 0.07
N LEU A 312 -21.38 -19.00 -0.34
CA LEU A 312 -21.89 -17.66 -0.60
C LEU A 312 -22.69 -17.09 0.58
N ALA A 313 -23.47 -17.94 1.25
CA ALA A 313 -24.31 -17.55 2.38
C ALA A 313 -24.64 -18.79 3.25
N ALA A 314 -25.11 -18.55 4.45
CA ALA A 314 -25.87 -19.52 5.19
C ALA A 314 -27.35 -19.45 4.71
N PHE A 315 -27.96 -20.56 4.39
CA PHE A 315 -29.36 -20.65 3.97
C PHE A 315 -30.18 -21.36 5.04
N THR A 316 -31.31 -20.76 5.45
CA THR A 316 -32.24 -21.37 6.42
C THR A 316 -33.40 -22.00 5.68
N VAL A 317 -33.55 -23.33 5.77
CA VAL A 317 -34.67 -24.05 5.21
C VAL A 317 -35.79 -24.09 6.23
N HIS A 318 -36.97 -23.61 5.82
CA HIS A 318 -38.18 -23.66 6.64
C HIS A 318 -38.96 -24.92 6.34
N VAL A 319 -39.31 -25.68 7.38
CA VAL A 319 -40.16 -26.84 7.25
C VAL A 319 -41.62 -26.39 7.29
N PRO A 320 -42.48 -26.79 6.35
CA PRO A 320 -43.91 -26.51 6.40
C PRO A 320 -44.55 -27.02 7.68
N LYS A 321 -45.32 -26.17 8.35
CA LYS A 321 -46.00 -26.52 9.59
C LYS A 321 -47.48 -26.18 9.48
N ALA A 322 -48.33 -27.21 9.47
CA ALA A 322 -49.79 -27.04 9.59
C ALA A 322 -50.12 -26.74 11.06
N THR A 323 -50.85 -25.68 11.31
CA THR A 323 -51.32 -25.29 12.67
C THR A 323 -52.76 -25.65 12.91
N THR A 324 -53.62 -25.49 11.89
CA THR A 324 -55.03 -25.81 12.00
C THR A 324 -55.59 -26.35 10.67
N MET A 325 -56.59 -27.17 10.77
CA MET A 325 -57.37 -27.73 9.64
C MET A 325 -58.87 -27.59 9.91
N SER A 326 -59.62 -27.13 8.93
CA SER A 326 -61.07 -26.99 9.04
C SER A 326 -61.76 -27.34 7.71
N PRO A 327 -62.82 -28.13 7.75
CA PRO A 327 -63.36 -28.85 8.92
C PRO A 327 -62.47 -30.04 9.31
N THR A 328 -62.58 -30.52 10.59
CA THR A 328 -61.84 -31.68 11.09
C THR A 328 -62.50 -33.00 10.75
N SER A 329 -63.71 -32.94 10.28
CA SER A 329 -64.50 -34.08 9.79
C SER A 329 -65.42 -33.61 8.66
N ALA A 330 -65.47 -34.37 7.55
CA ALA A 330 -66.20 -33.96 6.37
C ALA A 330 -66.47 -35.15 5.42
N PRO A 331 -67.54 -35.12 4.62
CA PRO A 331 -67.77 -36.04 3.51
C PRO A 331 -66.66 -35.93 2.44
N ILE A 332 -66.54 -37.00 1.63
CA ILE A 332 -65.64 -37.02 0.48
C ILE A 332 -66.03 -35.88 -0.48
N GLY A 333 -64.99 -35.13 -0.96
CA GLY A 333 -65.15 -33.99 -1.87
C GLY A 333 -65.31 -32.63 -1.17
N THR A 334 -65.31 -32.59 0.18
CA THR A 334 -65.33 -31.32 0.90
C THR A 334 -63.99 -30.62 0.81
N LEU A 335 -63.99 -29.29 0.59
CA LEU A 335 -62.86 -28.49 0.62
C LEU A 335 -62.33 -28.34 2.05
N LEU A 336 -61.06 -28.74 2.28
CA LEU A 336 -60.35 -28.53 3.55
C LEU A 336 -59.53 -27.28 3.49
N ARG A 337 -59.60 -26.47 4.52
CA ARG A 337 -58.69 -25.32 4.73
C ARG A 337 -57.61 -25.69 5.74
N ILE A 338 -56.39 -25.65 5.34
CA ILE A 338 -55.21 -25.85 6.19
C ILE A 338 -54.58 -24.51 6.40
N ASN A 339 -54.43 -24.07 7.64
CA ASN A 339 -53.65 -22.88 7.99
C ASN A 339 -52.32 -23.34 8.60
N GLY A 340 -51.29 -22.59 8.33
CA GLY A 340 -49.96 -22.91 8.81
C GLY A 340 -48.93 -21.92 8.30
N GLU A 341 -47.68 -22.30 8.42
CA GLU A 341 -46.52 -21.50 8.08
C GLU A 341 -45.65 -22.25 7.06
N HIS A 342 -44.94 -21.51 6.23
CA HIS A 342 -43.92 -22.01 5.29
C HIS A 342 -44.45 -23.05 4.27
N PHE A 343 -45.64 -22.87 3.74
CA PHE A 343 -46.18 -23.75 2.70
C PHE A 343 -45.61 -23.55 1.29
N GLY A 344 -44.89 -22.46 1.05
CA GLY A 344 -44.30 -22.07 -0.23
C GLY A 344 -44.97 -20.87 -0.86
#